data_36e1e7b573650f655471da636a7f594b
#
_entry.id   36e1e7b573650f655471da636a7f594b
#
_cell.length_a   1.000
_cell.length_b   1.000
_cell.length_c   1.000
_cell.angle_alpha   90.00
_cell.angle_beta   90.00
_cell.angle_gamma   90.00
#
_symmetry.space_group_name_H-M   'P 1'
#
loop_
_entity.id
_entity.type
_entity.pdbx_description
1 polymer ?
#
loop_
_entity_poly.entity_id
_entity_poly.type
_entity_poly.pdbx_seq_one_letter_code
_entity_poly.pdbx_strand_id
1 'polypeptide(L)'
;MPDDRLEKRTLFTRVCVPGRGNMSSKKQLPLVEASGKPYEMGKMIGKKCAPKAAFYRKGIAEGIKHYTGFDWPRAVDRAKLYLPYAEEFFPEFIDEIRGYSDGAKMPFDEAFTLCCHELLSPQGFRGCTDVAVSGDVTDDGRVLAAHNEDWSNNALETVVFLHAKPQGKPEFFTTSYAGLLPSCGINSAGIGLTGNALEPNDVRIGIPKVFPVRKIMEARRIGEALESALPEDRASSYNNIVSDKNGEMYSLEGSATSCAWLYAIDGYLVHTNHYTADKMQRYESYPSSISCSVFRYNRALRLIEDQLGSVTVDSLKTLLADHVNKPGSICRHAVSGMHPLDVSETIFSVIYDLTHLEAHVLKGKPCSSTWVKHSLKK
;
A
#
# COMPACT_ATOMS: atom_id res chain seq x y z
N MET A 1 -62.19 -25.62 -12.12
CA MET A 1 -62.01 -26.97 -11.54
C MET A 1 -61.25 -27.80 -12.54
N PRO A 2 -60.34 -28.67 -12.08
CA PRO A 2 -59.38 -28.66 -10.97
C PRO A 2 -57.94 -28.48 -11.49
N ASP A 3 -57.07 -27.88 -10.81
CA ASP A 3 -56.08 -28.30 -9.80
C ASP A 3 -55.29 -29.56 -10.15
N ASP A 4 -54.03 -29.44 -10.43
CA ASP A 4 -53.08 -30.54 -10.29
C ASP A 4 -51.67 -29.98 -9.96
N ARG A 5 -51.35 -30.11 -8.65
CA ARG A 5 -50.01 -29.87 -8.09
C ARG A 5 -49.20 -31.15 -8.28
N LEU A 6 -48.07 -31.06 -8.94
CA LEU A 6 -47.08 -32.12 -8.91
C LEU A 6 -45.78 -31.60 -8.26
N GLU A 7 -45.60 -32.06 -7.03
CA GLU A 7 -44.37 -32.01 -6.27
C GLU A 7 -43.24 -32.71 -7.03
N LYS A 8 -42.13 -32.00 -7.23
CA LYS A 8 -40.85 -32.63 -7.54
C LYS A 8 -39.91 -32.49 -6.33
N ARG A 9 -39.77 -33.57 -5.59
CA ARG A 9 -38.71 -33.79 -4.60
C ARG A 9 -37.39 -33.89 -5.32
N THR A 10 -36.48 -32.94 -5.03
CA THR A 10 -35.09 -33.03 -5.45
C THR A 10 -34.27 -33.66 -4.33
N LEU A 11 -33.68 -34.82 -4.61
CA LEU A 11 -32.74 -35.52 -3.76
C LEU A 11 -31.48 -34.65 -3.55
N PHE A 12 -31.19 -34.31 -2.31
CA PHE A 12 -29.87 -33.78 -1.91
C PHE A 12 -28.88 -34.94 -1.78
N THR A 13 -27.99 -35.07 -2.74
CA THR A 13 -26.79 -35.90 -2.60
C THR A 13 -25.79 -35.13 -1.71
N ARG A 14 -25.48 -35.70 -0.55
CA ARG A 14 -24.42 -35.25 0.33
C ARG A 14 -23.06 -35.44 -0.38
N VAL A 15 -22.43 -34.33 -0.76
CA VAL A 15 -21.03 -34.34 -1.14
C VAL A 15 -20.19 -34.30 0.14
N CYS A 16 -19.38 -35.33 0.36
CA CYS A 16 -18.40 -35.39 1.43
C CYS A 16 -17.38 -34.23 1.30
N VAL A 17 -17.30 -33.39 2.34
CA VAL A 17 -16.30 -32.37 2.49
C VAL A 17 -15.03 -33.03 3.07
N PRO A 18 -13.87 -32.92 2.42
CA PRO A 18 -12.60 -33.38 3.01
C PRO A 18 -12.17 -32.48 4.15
N GLY A 19 -11.51 -33.09 5.09
CA GLY A 19 -11.08 -32.67 6.41
C GLY A 19 -10.65 -31.22 6.63
N ARG A 20 -10.92 -30.73 7.84
CA ARG A 20 -10.49 -29.48 8.43
C ARG A 20 -8.95 -29.37 8.48
N GLY A 21 -8.34 -28.89 7.41
CA GLY A 21 -6.99 -28.32 7.44
C GLY A 21 -7.07 -26.92 8.06
N ASN A 22 -6.09 -26.60 8.88
CA ASN A 22 -5.90 -25.40 9.69
C ASN A 22 -6.41 -24.10 9.02
N MET A 23 -7.65 -23.70 9.29
CA MET A 23 -8.31 -22.52 8.67
C MET A 23 -7.82 -21.18 9.22
N SER A 24 -6.93 -21.17 10.22
CA SER A 24 -6.45 -19.96 10.90
C SER A 24 -5.46 -19.13 10.03
N SER A 25 -4.62 -19.77 9.22
CA SER A 25 -3.55 -19.09 8.46
C SER A 25 -4.03 -18.35 7.20
N LYS A 26 -5.22 -18.67 6.68
CA LYS A 26 -5.78 -18.02 5.47
C LYS A 26 -6.39 -16.63 5.71
N LYS A 27 -6.65 -16.27 6.98
CA LYS A 27 -7.34 -15.02 7.35
C LYS A 27 -6.43 -13.85 7.67
N GLN A 28 -5.12 -14.05 7.71
CA GLN A 28 -4.14 -13.03 8.09
C GLN A 28 -3.11 -12.83 6.98
N LEU A 29 -2.47 -11.65 6.93
CA LEU A 29 -1.29 -11.45 6.10
C LEU A 29 -0.14 -12.32 6.66
N PRO A 30 0.60 -13.03 5.80
CA PRO A 30 1.78 -13.77 6.25
C PRO A 30 2.81 -12.79 6.81
N LEU A 31 3.27 -13.04 8.05
CA LEU A 31 4.39 -12.31 8.63
C LEU A 31 5.70 -12.87 8.07
N VAL A 32 6.50 -12.00 7.46
CA VAL A 32 7.83 -12.29 6.93
C VAL A 32 8.85 -11.52 7.77
N GLU A 33 9.77 -12.22 8.43
CA GLU A 33 10.85 -11.61 9.19
C GLU A 33 12.16 -11.74 8.42
N ALA A 34 12.93 -10.64 8.35
CA ALA A 34 14.24 -10.60 7.72
C ALA A 34 15.17 -9.62 8.46
N SER A 35 16.47 -9.92 8.47
CA SER A 35 17.46 -9.10 9.15
C SER A 35 18.82 -9.20 8.48
N GLY A 36 19.70 -8.24 8.76
CA GLY A 36 21.08 -8.27 8.27
C GLY A 36 21.42 -7.11 7.36
N LYS A 37 22.52 -7.28 6.61
CA LYS A 37 22.92 -6.36 5.55
C LYS A 37 21.91 -6.40 4.40
N PRO A 38 21.84 -5.37 3.53
CA PRO A 38 20.85 -5.29 2.46
C PRO A 38 20.71 -6.58 1.63
N TYR A 39 21.80 -7.08 1.07
CA TYR A 39 21.78 -8.32 0.27
C TYR A 39 21.26 -9.54 1.06
N GLU A 40 21.75 -9.72 2.30
CA GLU A 40 21.35 -10.86 3.14
C GLU A 40 19.88 -10.80 3.51
N MET A 41 19.41 -9.60 3.87
CA MET A 41 18.01 -9.35 4.18
C MET A 41 17.13 -9.59 2.96
N GLY A 42 17.50 -9.06 1.80
CA GLY A 42 16.81 -9.30 0.54
C GLY A 42 16.72 -10.79 0.20
N LYS A 43 17.83 -11.54 0.37
CA LYS A 43 17.87 -13.00 0.10
C LYS A 43 16.93 -13.78 1.03
N MET A 44 16.85 -13.40 2.31
CA MET A 44 15.90 -14.01 3.24
C MET A 44 14.45 -13.74 2.83
N ILE A 45 14.13 -12.49 2.45
CA ILE A 45 12.80 -12.09 2.00
C ILE A 45 12.44 -12.85 0.72
N GLY A 46 13.31 -12.83 -0.30
CA GLY A 46 13.08 -13.50 -1.57
C GLY A 46 12.83 -14.99 -1.41
N LYS A 47 13.62 -15.67 -0.55
CA LYS A 47 13.42 -17.10 -0.25
C LYS A 47 12.07 -17.40 0.38
N LYS A 48 11.62 -16.55 1.33
CA LYS A 48 10.31 -16.72 2.00
C LYS A 48 9.15 -16.37 1.09
N CYS A 49 9.36 -15.44 0.15
CA CYS A 49 8.33 -14.91 -0.74
C CYS A 49 8.34 -15.54 -2.15
N ALA A 50 9.22 -16.49 -2.46
CA ALA A 50 9.40 -17.01 -3.83
C ALA A 50 8.11 -17.40 -4.57
N PRO A 51 7.13 -18.12 -3.97
CA PRO A 51 5.86 -18.41 -4.65
C PRO A 51 5.03 -17.15 -4.92
N LYS A 52 5.04 -16.19 -3.99
CA LYS A 52 4.35 -14.90 -4.14
C LYS A 52 5.03 -14.01 -5.18
N ALA A 53 6.36 -14.06 -5.27
CA ALA A 53 7.15 -13.34 -6.27
C ALA A 53 6.79 -13.77 -7.69
N ALA A 54 6.73 -15.09 -7.94
CA ALA A 54 6.32 -15.65 -9.23
C ALA A 54 4.89 -15.25 -9.60
N PHE A 55 3.97 -15.30 -8.63
CA PHE A 55 2.58 -14.91 -8.84
C PHE A 55 2.45 -13.39 -9.10
N TYR A 56 3.15 -12.57 -8.32
CA TYR A 56 3.18 -11.10 -8.48
C TYR A 56 3.74 -10.72 -9.85
N ARG A 57 4.88 -11.29 -10.25
CA ARG A 57 5.49 -11.09 -11.57
C ARG A 57 4.49 -11.38 -12.70
N LYS A 58 3.75 -12.51 -12.61
CA LYS A 58 2.72 -12.86 -13.60
C LYS A 58 1.62 -11.81 -13.66
N GLY A 59 1.05 -11.40 -12.51
CA GLY A 59 0.00 -10.40 -12.45
C GLY A 59 0.42 -9.03 -12.97
N ILE A 60 1.66 -8.60 -12.64
CA ILE A 60 2.22 -7.34 -13.14
C ILE A 60 2.43 -7.39 -14.67
N ALA A 61 2.96 -8.50 -15.20
CA ALA A 61 3.13 -8.66 -16.65
C ALA A 61 1.81 -8.63 -17.41
N GLU A 62 0.76 -9.27 -16.87
CA GLU A 62 -0.59 -9.22 -17.42
C GLU A 62 -1.17 -7.80 -17.36
N GLY A 63 -0.99 -7.10 -16.24
CA GLY A 63 -1.43 -5.71 -16.09
C GLY A 63 -0.75 -4.75 -17.05
N ILE A 64 0.59 -4.80 -17.16
CA ILE A 64 1.35 -3.98 -18.11
C ILE A 64 0.85 -4.24 -19.55
N LYS A 65 0.69 -5.51 -19.93
CA LYS A 65 0.20 -5.86 -21.27
C LYS A 65 -1.21 -5.32 -21.52
N HIS A 66 -2.11 -5.45 -20.53
CA HIS A 66 -3.49 -5.00 -20.65
C HIS A 66 -3.60 -3.48 -20.85
N TYR A 67 -2.87 -2.71 -20.03
CA TYR A 67 -3.00 -1.26 -20.02
C TYR A 67 -2.11 -0.53 -21.03
N THR A 68 -0.90 -1.07 -21.31
CA THR A 68 0.09 -0.39 -22.16
C THR A 68 0.33 -1.08 -23.51
N GLY A 69 -0.11 -2.33 -23.65
CA GLY A 69 0.21 -3.17 -24.81
C GLY A 69 1.65 -3.72 -24.79
N PHE A 70 2.48 -3.42 -23.79
CA PHE A 70 3.84 -3.94 -23.68
C PHE A 70 3.84 -5.40 -23.21
N ASP A 71 4.60 -6.23 -23.87
CA ASP A 71 4.93 -7.55 -23.34
C ASP A 71 6.00 -7.45 -22.23
N TRP A 72 6.19 -8.54 -21.50
CA TRP A 72 7.11 -8.57 -20.38
C TRP A 72 8.57 -8.25 -20.74
N PRO A 73 9.17 -8.84 -21.82
CA PRO A 73 10.52 -8.48 -22.25
C PRO A 73 10.68 -6.96 -22.49
N ARG A 74 9.73 -6.34 -23.16
CA ARG A 74 9.75 -4.90 -23.41
C ARG A 74 9.63 -4.09 -22.12
N ALA A 75 8.83 -4.55 -21.16
CA ALA A 75 8.74 -3.92 -19.84
C ALA A 75 10.07 -3.99 -19.09
N VAL A 76 10.74 -5.14 -19.12
CA VAL A 76 12.07 -5.34 -18.51
C VAL A 76 13.12 -4.42 -19.17
N ASP A 77 13.16 -4.35 -20.49
CA ASP A 77 14.07 -3.43 -21.18
C ASP A 77 13.79 -1.96 -20.85
N ARG A 78 12.52 -1.59 -20.68
CA ARG A 78 12.15 -0.25 -20.25
C ARG A 78 12.59 0.03 -18.81
N ALA A 79 12.46 -0.94 -17.92
CA ALA A 79 12.89 -0.82 -16.53
C ALA A 79 14.40 -0.54 -16.40
N LYS A 80 15.23 -1.11 -17.27
CA LYS A 80 16.69 -0.88 -17.27
C LYS A 80 17.07 0.59 -17.39
N LEU A 81 16.22 1.43 -17.97
CA LEU A 81 16.47 2.87 -18.07
C LEU A 81 16.45 3.59 -16.72
N TYR A 82 15.76 3.03 -15.73
CA TYR A 82 15.67 3.56 -14.37
C TYR A 82 16.83 3.10 -13.48
N LEU A 83 17.49 1.98 -13.85
CA LEU A 83 18.51 1.33 -13.01
C LEU A 83 19.69 2.26 -12.67
N PRO A 84 20.28 3.02 -13.62
CA PRO A 84 21.40 3.92 -13.29
C PRO A 84 21.07 4.92 -12.17
N TYR A 85 19.87 5.48 -12.16
CA TYR A 85 19.43 6.40 -11.12
C TYR A 85 19.27 5.69 -9.75
N ALA A 86 18.72 4.48 -9.77
CA ALA A 86 18.56 3.72 -8.55
C ALA A 86 19.92 3.24 -7.97
N GLU A 87 20.88 2.87 -8.82
CA GLU A 87 22.25 2.49 -8.42
C GLU A 87 23.03 3.68 -7.87
N GLU A 88 22.87 4.87 -8.44
CA GLU A 88 23.55 6.09 -8.00
C GLU A 88 23.05 6.57 -6.62
N PHE A 89 21.73 6.65 -6.46
CA PHE A 89 21.13 7.27 -5.26
C PHE A 89 20.82 6.26 -4.15
N PHE A 90 20.61 4.97 -4.46
CA PHE A 90 20.18 3.94 -3.51
C PHE A 90 20.91 2.60 -3.71
N PRO A 91 22.25 2.57 -3.74
CA PRO A 91 23.00 1.33 -4.01
C PRO A 91 22.69 0.22 -2.99
N GLU A 92 22.42 0.56 -1.73
CA GLU A 92 22.04 -0.41 -0.69
C GLU A 92 20.73 -1.13 -1.03
N PHE A 93 19.76 -0.46 -1.65
CA PHE A 93 18.49 -1.09 -2.03
C PHE A 93 18.61 -1.92 -3.31
N ILE A 94 19.54 -1.55 -4.19
CA ILE A 94 19.91 -2.42 -5.32
C ILE A 94 20.51 -3.72 -4.81
N ASP A 95 21.38 -3.67 -3.79
CA ASP A 95 21.90 -4.90 -3.15
C ASP A 95 20.78 -5.70 -2.46
N GLU A 96 19.81 -5.06 -1.83
CA GLU A 96 18.64 -5.73 -1.28
C GLU A 96 17.84 -6.46 -2.39
N ILE A 97 17.63 -5.82 -3.55
CA ILE A 97 16.94 -6.43 -4.69
C ILE A 97 17.79 -7.56 -5.33
N ARG A 98 19.11 -7.44 -5.40
CA ARG A 98 20.01 -8.53 -5.85
C ARG A 98 19.87 -9.75 -4.93
N GLY A 99 19.93 -9.53 -3.62
CA GLY A 99 19.68 -10.58 -2.66
C GLY A 99 18.30 -11.21 -2.81
N TYR A 100 17.26 -10.37 -2.96
CA TYR A 100 15.90 -10.85 -3.21
C TYR A 100 15.79 -11.72 -4.46
N SER A 101 16.40 -11.30 -5.56
CA SER A 101 16.49 -12.03 -6.82
C SER A 101 17.04 -13.46 -6.61
N ASP A 102 18.17 -13.57 -5.92
CA ASP A 102 18.80 -14.86 -5.61
C ASP A 102 17.90 -15.72 -4.70
N GLY A 103 17.30 -15.12 -3.67
CA GLY A 103 16.40 -15.81 -2.74
C GLY A 103 15.12 -16.32 -3.40
N ALA A 104 14.52 -15.52 -4.26
CA ALA A 104 13.30 -15.82 -5.00
C ALA A 104 13.55 -16.71 -6.24
N LYS A 105 14.82 -16.91 -6.64
CA LYS A 105 15.22 -17.57 -7.89
C LYS A 105 14.59 -16.89 -9.12
N MET A 106 14.59 -15.57 -9.13
CA MET A 106 14.06 -14.72 -10.19
C MET A 106 15.24 -13.92 -10.79
N PRO A 107 15.33 -13.70 -12.11
CA PRO A 107 16.34 -12.82 -12.68
C PRO A 107 16.30 -11.41 -12.05
N PHE A 108 17.48 -10.81 -11.81
CA PHE A 108 17.58 -9.47 -11.20
C PHE A 108 16.77 -8.42 -11.97
N ASP A 109 16.88 -8.42 -13.31
CA ASP A 109 16.18 -7.45 -14.15
C ASP A 109 14.65 -7.57 -13.99
N GLU A 110 14.12 -8.77 -13.78
CA GLU A 110 12.70 -8.99 -13.51
C GLU A 110 12.31 -8.50 -12.11
N ALA A 111 13.13 -8.79 -11.09
CA ALA A 111 12.90 -8.31 -9.72
C ALA A 111 12.94 -6.77 -9.65
N PHE A 112 13.90 -6.15 -10.33
CA PHE A 112 14.00 -4.69 -10.43
C PHE A 112 12.79 -4.10 -11.18
N THR A 113 12.35 -4.74 -12.28
CA THR A 113 11.15 -4.31 -13.03
C THR A 113 9.91 -4.25 -12.14
N LEU A 114 9.75 -5.19 -11.20
CA LEU A 114 8.66 -5.20 -10.23
C LEU A 114 8.71 -4.01 -9.25
N CYS A 115 9.86 -3.35 -9.10
CA CYS A 115 10.02 -2.13 -8.32
C CYS A 115 9.77 -0.85 -9.15
N CYS A 116 9.66 -0.94 -10.48
CA CYS A 116 9.43 0.22 -11.35
C CYS A 116 7.92 0.42 -11.56
N HIS A 117 7.23 0.96 -10.54
CA HIS A 117 5.78 1.17 -10.57
C HIS A 117 5.33 2.21 -11.63
N GLU A 118 6.25 2.99 -12.17
CA GLU A 118 6.05 3.89 -13.32
C GLU A 118 5.67 3.14 -14.61
N LEU A 119 6.02 1.86 -14.71
CA LEU A 119 5.65 1.00 -15.83
C LEU A 119 4.22 0.46 -15.74
N LEU A 120 3.63 0.51 -14.55
CA LEU A 120 2.24 0.18 -14.35
C LEU A 120 1.43 1.37 -14.86
N SER A 121 0.54 1.12 -15.84
CA SER A 121 -0.29 2.19 -16.39
C SER A 121 -1.09 2.90 -15.29
N PRO A 122 -1.23 4.23 -15.43
CA PRO A 122 -2.11 5.02 -14.57
C PRO A 122 -3.59 4.58 -14.60
N GLN A 123 -4.05 3.86 -15.61
CA GLN A 123 -5.42 3.40 -15.73
C GLN A 123 -5.77 2.17 -14.86
N GLY A 124 -4.78 1.56 -14.19
CA GLY A 124 -5.07 0.52 -13.21
C GLY A 124 -5.84 1.12 -12.02
N PHE A 125 -7.08 0.67 -11.81
CA PHE A 125 -7.98 1.14 -10.75
C PHE A 125 -7.38 0.84 -9.37
N ARG A 126 -6.45 1.68 -8.93
CA ARG A 126 -5.94 1.69 -7.57
C ARG A 126 -6.69 2.75 -6.79
N GLY A 127 -7.04 2.42 -5.57
CA GLY A 127 -7.59 3.36 -4.63
C GLY A 127 -6.89 3.20 -3.29
N CYS A 128 -6.75 4.28 -2.58
CA CYS A 128 -6.25 4.26 -1.20
C CYS A 128 -6.97 5.34 -0.43
N THR A 129 -7.10 5.16 0.87
CA THR A 129 -7.58 6.22 1.76
C THR A 129 -6.66 6.27 2.95
N ASP A 130 -6.05 7.41 3.18
CA ASP A 130 -5.13 7.68 4.28
C ASP A 130 -5.75 8.68 5.26
N VAL A 131 -5.51 8.42 6.53
CA VAL A 131 -5.84 9.32 7.64
C VAL A 131 -4.68 9.31 8.62
N ALA A 132 -4.19 10.48 9.02
CA ALA A 132 -3.25 10.62 10.12
C ALA A 132 -3.80 11.61 11.13
N VAL A 133 -3.62 11.34 12.42
CA VAL A 133 -4.11 12.18 13.52
C VAL A 133 -3.03 12.35 14.60
N SER A 134 -2.88 13.58 15.06
CA SER A 134 -1.99 13.90 16.19
C SER A 134 -2.62 13.54 17.53
N GLY A 135 -1.82 13.54 18.59
CA GLY A 135 -2.29 13.32 19.95
C GLY A 135 -3.33 14.34 20.44
N ASP A 136 -3.35 15.54 19.86
CA ASP A 136 -4.27 16.61 20.26
C ASP A 136 -5.73 16.29 19.94
N VAL A 137 -5.98 15.42 18.95
CA VAL A 137 -7.32 15.06 18.49
C VAL A 137 -7.74 13.64 18.84
N THR A 138 -6.86 12.86 19.49
CA THR A 138 -7.17 11.53 20.01
C THR A 138 -7.62 11.58 21.48
N ASP A 139 -8.32 10.55 21.94
CA ASP A 139 -8.85 10.47 23.32
C ASP A 139 -7.76 10.29 24.39
N ASP A 140 -6.61 9.75 24.02
CA ASP A 140 -5.53 9.35 24.91
C ASP A 140 -4.13 9.85 24.52
N GLY A 141 -4.05 10.83 23.63
CA GLY A 141 -2.79 11.47 23.22
C GLY A 141 -1.94 10.67 22.22
N ARG A 142 -2.49 9.61 21.64
CA ARG A 142 -1.78 8.80 20.64
C ARG A 142 -1.71 9.49 19.27
N VAL A 143 -0.58 9.32 18.60
CA VAL A 143 -0.43 9.66 17.20
C VAL A 143 -0.72 8.41 16.37
N LEU A 144 -1.72 8.49 15.48
CA LEU A 144 -2.19 7.36 14.69
C LEU A 144 -2.12 7.67 13.19
N ALA A 145 -1.76 6.68 12.38
CA ALA A 145 -1.84 6.75 10.92
C ALA A 145 -2.55 5.51 10.37
N ALA A 146 -3.53 5.70 9.52
CA ALA A 146 -4.41 4.64 9.02
C ALA A 146 -4.45 4.64 7.49
N HIS A 147 -4.55 3.46 6.88
CA HIS A 147 -4.54 3.27 5.43
C HIS A 147 -5.42 2.10 5.00
N ASN A 148 -6.23 2.32 3.97
CA ASN A 148 -6.84 1.28 3.14
C ASN A 148 -6.15 1.23 1.80
N GLU A 149 -5.74 0.04 1.38
CA GLU A 149 -5.24 -0.25 0.04
C GLU A 149 -6.32 -0.91 -0.79
N ASP A 150 -6.69 -0.29 -1.92
CA ASP A 150 -7.64 -0.83 -2.86
C ASP A 150 -6.93 -1.24 -4.16
N TRP A 151 -6.95 -2.52 -4.48
CA TRP A 151 -6.39 -3.03 -5.73
C TRP A 151 -7.13 -4.29 -6.19
N SER A 152 -6.60 -4.95 -7.22
CA SER A 152 -7.17 -6.21 -7.69
C SER A 152 -7.07 -7.30 -6.64
N ASN A 153 -8.06 -8.19 -6.59
CA ASN A 153 -8.06 -9.33 -5.65
C ASN A 153 -6.86 -10.26 -5.86
N ASN A 154 -6.33 -10.34 -7.08
CA ASN A 154 -5.10 -11.07 -7.35
C ASN A 154 -3.89 -10.48 -6.61
N ALA A 155 -3.83 -9.16 -6.44
CA ALA A 155 -2.77 -8.51 -5.68
C ALA A 155 -2.79 -8.91 -4.20
N LEU A 156 -3.96 -9.14 -3.59
CA LEU A 156 -4.10 -9.62 -2.21
C LEU A 156 -3.27 -10.87 -1.91
N GLU A 157 -3.21 -11.81 -2.86
CA GLU A 157 -2.46 -13.06 -2.66
C GLU A 157 -0.94 -12.85 -2.64
N THR A 158 -0.47 -11.69 -3.10
CA THR A 158 0.95 -11.32 -3.08
C THR A 158 1.34 -10.58 -1.81
N VAL A 159 0.40 -9.93 -1.12
CA VAL A 159 0.70 -9.11 0.05
C VAL A 159 1.27 -9.94 1.21
N VAL A 160 2.29 -9.41 1.84
CA VAL A 160 2.88 -9.89 3.09
C VAL A 160 2.99 -8.73 4.08
N PHE A 161 3.03 -9.05 5.36
CA PHE A 161 3.44 -8.12 6.41
C PHE A 161 4.90 -8.42 6.76
N LEU A 162 5.79 -7.46 6.48
CA LEU A 162 7.23 -7.63 6.63
C LEU A 162 7.70 -6.98 7.93
N HIS A 163 8.42 -7.74 8.76
CA HIS A 163 9.22 -7.24 9.86
C HIS A 163 10.69 -7.25 9.43
N ALA A 164 11.22 -6.11 9.07
CA ALA A 164 12.59 -5.94 8.61
C ALA A 164 13.48 -5.35 9.72
N LYS A 165 14.68 -5.91 9.87
CA LYS A 165 15.70 -5.46 10.81
C LYS A 165 17.02 -5.20 10.08
N PRO A 166 17.12 -4.11 9.31
CA PRO A 166 18.34 -3.78 8.57
C PRO A 166 19.45 -3.42 9.55
N GLN A 167 20.67 -3.88 9.26
CA GLN A 167 21.81 -3.67 10.13
C GLN A 167 22.12 -2.17 10.28
N GLY A 168 22.18 -1.69 11.54
CA GLY A 168 22.51 -0.30 11.85
C GLY A 168 21.42 0.73 11.59
N LYS A 169 20.23 0.30 11.20
CA LYS A 169 19.04 1.16 10.93
C LYS A 169 17.90 0.80 11.89
N PRO A 170 16.86 1.63 12.01
CA PRO A 170 15.64 1.25 12.72
C PRO A 170 15.01 -0.01 12.10
N GLU A 171 14.54 -0.94 12.96
CA GLU A 171 13.67 -2.01 12.50
C GLU A 171 12.29 -1.43 12.15
N PHE A 172 11.57 -2.08 11.23
CA PHE A 172 10.28 -1.57 10.79
C PHE A 172 9.29 -2.68 10.43
N PHE A 173 8.01 -2.36 10.59
CA PHE A 173 6.91 -3.09 9.98
C PHE A 173 6.45 -2.40 8.71
N THR A 174 6.14 -3.17 7.68
CA THR A 174 5.54 -2.66 6.44
C THR A 174 4.67 -3.71 5.76
N THR A 175 3.65 -3.26 5.02
CA THR A 175 3.00 -4.09 4.02
C THR A 175 3.82 -4.03 2.73
N SER A 176 3.91 -5.14 2.03
CA SER A 176 4.69 -5.25 0.80
C SER A 176 4.10 -6.28 -0.15
N TYR A 177 4.23 -6.03 -1.44
CA TYR A 177 3.87 -6.97 -2.50
C TYR A 177 5.03 -7.94 -2.73
N ALA A 178 4.81 -9.21 -2.41
CA ALA A 178 5.79 -10.29 -2.50
C ALA A 178 7.09 -10.02 -1.72
N GLY A 179 7.07 -9.12 -0.73
CA GLY A 179 8.25 -8.78 0.06
C GLY A 179 9.23 -7.80 -0.61
N LEU A 180 8.90 -7.29 -1.80
CA LEU A 180 9.65 -6.21 -2.43
C LEU A 180 9.48 -4.89 -1.67
N LEU A 181 10.08 -3.81 -2.18
CA LEU A 181 10.11 -2.53 -1.49
C LEU A 181 8.75 -2.08 -0.93
N PRO A 182 8.70 -1.41 0.23
CA PRO A 182 7.49 -1.13 0.99
C PRO A 182 6.55 -0.10 0.33
N SER A 183 5.28 -0.11 0.73
CA SER A 183 4.29 0.92 0.36
C SER A 183 3.88 1.81 1.54
N CYS A 184 3.78 1.25 2.74
CA CYS A 184 3.46 1.97 3.99
C CYS A 184 4.11 1.24 5.16
N GLY A 185 4.32 1.91 6.30
CA GLY A 185 4.99 1.27 7.42
C GLY A 185 5.13 2.14 8.66
N ILE A 186 5.69 1.52 9.70
CA ILE A 186 6.13 2.16 10.94
C ILE A 186 7.51 1.63 11.32
N ASN A 187 8.42 2.49 11.77
CA ASN A 187 9.72 2.07 12.26
C ASN A 187 9.88 2.24 13.78
N SER A 188 10.92 1.63 14.33
CA SER A 188 11.21 1.66 15.76
C SER A 188 11.67 3.02 16.31
N ALA A 189 11.97 3.98 15.46
CA ALA A 189 12.22 5.37 15.86
C ALA A 189 10.91 6.16 16.05
N GLY A 190 9.78 5.61 15.63
CA GLY A 190 8.47 6.23 15.70
C GLY A 190 8.12 7.06 14.46
N ILE A 191 8.73 6.75 13.32
CA ILE A 191 8.34 7.32 12.01
C ILE A 191 7.29 6.41 11.39
N GLY A 192 6.16 6.98 11.00
CA GLY A 192 5.10 6.35 10.24
C GLY A 192 4.99 6.89 8.83
N LEU A 193 4.61 6.03 7.91
CA LEU A 193 4.38 6.35 6.52
C LEU A 193 3.11 5.67 6.04
N THR A 194 2.20 6.44 5.46
CA THR A 194 1.14 5.96 4.58
C THR A 194 1.24 6.66 3.23
N GLY A 195 0.65 6.13 2.19
CA GLY A 195 0.78 6.74 0.88
C GLY A 195 -0.31 6.36 -0.11
N ASN A 196 -0.62 7.31 -0.99
CA ASN A 196 -1.63 7.15 -2.04
C ASN A 196 -0.98 7.21 -3.42
N ALA A 197 -1.42 6.36 -4.33
CA ALA A 197 -1.06 6.49 -5.72
C ALA A 197 -1.62 7.81 -6.27
N LEU A 198 -0.73 8.60 -6.87
CA LEU A 198 -1.04 9.75 -7.69
C LEU A 198 -0.63 9.45 -9.13
N GLU A 199 -1.32 10.05 -10.08
CA GLU A 199 -1.11 9.81 -11.51
C GLU A 199 -0.64 11.10 -12.21
N PRO A 200 0.66 11.47 -12.02
CA PRO A 200 1.18 12.68 -12.63
C PRO A 200 1.37 12.54 -14.14
N ASN A 201 1.12 13.63 -14.87
CA ASN A 201 1.27 13.70 -16.32
C ASN A 201 2.71 14.01 -16.79
N ASP A 202 3.66 14.19 -15.84
CA ASP A 202 5.07 14.52 -16.09
C ASP A 202 6.05 13.38 -15.77
N VAL A 203 5.57 12.12 -15.73
CA VAL A 203 6.40 10.94 -15.47
C VAL A 203 7.59 10.88 -16.42
N ARG A 204 8.80 10.67 -15.87
CA ARG A 204 10.06 10.61 -16.63
C ARG A 204 10.92 9.42 -16.21
N ILE A 205 12.01 9.18 -16.93
CA ILE A 205 13.08 8.29 -16.47
C ILE A 205 13.80 8.96 -15.32
N GLY A 206 14.03 8.25 -14.23
CA GLY A 206 14.63 8.76 -13.01
C GLY A 206 14.56 7.72 -11.90
N ILE A 207 14.62 8.14 -10.65
CA ILE A 207 14.51 7.28 -9.46
C ILE A 207 13.08 6.73 -9.35
N PRO A 208 12.86 5.41 -9.36
CA PRO A 208 11.52 4.84 -9.17
C PRO A 208 10.94 5.22 -7.79
N LYS A 209 9.67 5.59 -7.76
CA LYS A 209 8.99 6.16 -6.58
C LYS A 209 8.98 5.28 -5.32
N VAL A 210 9.20 3.99 -5.43
CA VAL A 210 9.25 3.08 -4.28
C VAL A 210 10.58 3.17 -3.50
N PHE A 211 11.67 3.69 -4.11
CA PHE A 211 12.96 3.84 -3.45
C PHE A 211 12.95 4.91 -2.35
N PRO A 212 12.45 6.14 -2.60
CA PRO A 212 12.23 7.12 -1.54
C PRO A 212 11.35 6.59 -0.41
N VAL A 213 10.27 5.88 -0.72
CA VAL A 213 9.38 5.24 0.27
C VAL A 213 10.16 4.28 1.17
N ARG A 214 11.00 3.42 0.58
CA ARG A 214 11.87 2.51 1.35
C ARG A 214 12.88 3.28 2.21
N LYS A 215 13.38 4.42 1.74
CA LYS A 215 14.35 5.26 2.46
C LYS A 215 13.74 5.92 3.69
N ILE A 216 12.51 6.38 3.61
CA ILE A 216 11.75 6.95 4.75
C ILE A 216 11.72 5.95 5.92
N MET A 217 11.61 4.64 5.67
CA MET A 217 11.59 3.62 6.73
C MET A 217 12.92 3.49 7.50
N GLU A 218 14.01 4.07 7.01
CA GLU A 218 15.31 4.09 7.70
C GLU A 218 15.54 5.35 8.54
N ALA A 219 14.66 6.34 8.44
CA ALA A 219 14.78 7.61 9.13
C ALA A 219 14.68 7.45 10.66
N ARG A 220 15.50 8.20 11.38
CA ARG A 220 15.48 8.27 12.85
C ARG A 220 14.70 9.48 13.37
N ARG A 221 14.52 10.49 12.51
CA ARG A 221 13.85 11.76 12.82
C ARG A 221 12.99 12.15 11.63
N ILE A 222 11.95 12.93 11.91
CA ILE A 222 11.01 13.39 10.89
C ILE A 222 11.73 14.17 9.76
N GLY A 223 12.70 15.02 10.07
CA GLY A 223 13.48 15.75 9.06
C GLY A 223 14.19 14.83 8.05
N GLU A 224 14.83 13.75 8.52
CA GLU A 224 15.48 12.76 7.65
C GLU A 224 14.46 12.05 6.73
N ALA A 225 13.26 11.76 7.25
CA ALA A 225 12.17 11.17 6.48
C ALA A 225 11.69 12.11 5.37
N LEU A 226 11.51 13.39 5.70
CA LEU A 226 11.05 14.42 4.76
C LEU A 226 12.09 14.70 3.66
N GLU A 227 13.38 14.81 4.01
CA GLU A 227 14.49 14.96 3.06
C GLU A 227 14.57 13.79 2.07
N SER A 228 14.21 12.59 2.52
CA SER A 228 14.24 11.37 1.69
C SER A 228 13.06 11.23 0.75
N ALA A 229 11.95 11.94 1.00
CA ALA A 229 10.67 11.65 0.35
C ALA A 229 10.60 12.09 -1.12
N LEU A 230 11.27 13.19 -1.47
CA LEU A 230 11.13 13.85 -2.78
C LEU A 230 12.48 14.19 -3.42
N PRO A 231 13.34 13.21 -3.76
CA PRO A 231 14.62 13.49 -4.45
C PRO A 231 14.38 14.18 -5.80
N GLU A 232 15.34 15.00 -6.24
CA GLU A 232 15.21 15.81 -7.47
C GLU A 232 15.05 14.96 -8.73
N ASP A 233 15.81 13.86 -8.84
CA ASP A 233 15.81 12.97 -10.01
C ASP A 233 14.74 11.87 -9.95
N ARG A 234 13.68 12.05 -9.17
CA ARG A 234 12.56 11.10 -9.12
C ARG A 234 11.85 10.98 -10.45
N ALA A 235 11.44 9.77 -10.78
CA ALA A 235 10.69 9.46 -12.00
C ALA A 235 9.22 9.89 -11.89
N SER A 236 8.67 9.77 -10.71
CA SER A 236 7.32 10.18 -10.31
C SER A 236 7.26 10.25 -8.76
N SER A 237 6.08 10.41 -8.20
CA SER A 237 5.90 10.30 -6.74
C SER A 237 4.54 9.71 -6.39
N TYR A 238 4.39 9.39 -5.11
CA TYR A 238 3.11 9.22 -4.44
C TYR A 238 2.71 10.53 -3.74
N ASN A 239 1.49 10.61 -3.20
CA ASN A 239 1.33 11.32 -1.96
C ASN A 239 1.89 10.46 -0.82
N ASN A 240 2.73 11.03 0.03
CA ASN A 240 3.26 10.38 1.22
C ASN A 240 2.83 11.17 2.45
N ILE A 241 2.05 10.56 3.34
CA ILE A 241 1.83 11.12 4.69
C ILE A 241 2.93 10.56 5.58
N VAL A 242 3.85 11.42 5.97
CA VAL A 242 4.95 11.12 6.88
C VAL A 242 4.60 11.70 8.24
N SER A 243 4.61 10.87 9.27
CA SER A 243 4.27 11.26 10.63
C SER A 243 5.32 10.77 11.62
N ASP A 244 5.46 11.44 12.76
CA ASP A 244 6.28 10.95 13.86
C ASP A 244 5.49 10.78 15.15
N LYS A 245 6.06 10.05 16.12
CA LYS A 245 5.43 9.78 17.41
C LYS A 245 5.19 11.02 18.29
N ASN A 246 5.75 12.19 17.91
CA ASN A 246 5.58 13.46 18.64
C ASN A 246 4.42 14.28 18.08
N GLY A 247 3.76 13.83 17.01
CA GLY A 247 2.60 14.50 16.39
C GLY A 247 2.92 15.34 15.16
N GLU A 248 4.20 15.40 14.74
CA GLU A 248 4.56 16.04 13.49
C GLU A 248 4.04 15.21 12.31
N MET A 249 3.28 15.86 11.42
CA MET A 249 2.65 15.18 10.28
C MET A 249 2.65 16.07 9.04
N TYR A 250 3.05 15.50 7.92
CA TYR A 250 3.15 16.18 6.62
C TYR A 250 2.62 15.28 5.51
N SER A 251 1.76 15.82 4.64
CA SER A 251 1.34 15.15 3.41
C SER A 251 2.09 15.75 2.22
N LEU A 252 2.85 14.94 1.51
CA LEU A 252 3.76 15.34 0.46
C LEU A 252 3.21 14.90 -0.89
N GLU A 253 2.45 15.77 -1.55
CA GLU A 253 2.02 15.54 -2.92
C GLU A 253 3.17 15.78 -3.88
N GLY A 254 3.59 14.75 -4.63
CA GLY A 254 4.68 14.85 -5.58
C GLY A 254 4.29 14.48 -7.01
N SER A 255 4.97 15.12 -7.98
CA SER A 255 5.08 14.67 -9.37
C SER A 255 6.56 14.44 -9.70
N ALA A 256 6.92 14.16 -10.93
CA ALA A 256 8.34 14.05 -11.31
C ALA A 256 9.10 15.37 -11.10
N THR A 257 8.46 16.52 -11.35
CA THR A 257 9.13 17.84 -11.40
C THR A 257 8.63 18.82 -10.35
N SER A 258 7.56 18.53 -9.62
CA SER A 258 6.96 19.46 -8.66
C SER A 258 6.51 18.74 -7.38
N CYS A 259 6.23 19.51 -6.35
CA CYS A 259 5.66 19.00 -5.09
C CYS A 259 4.87 20.08 -4.37
N ALA A 260 3.98 19.62 -3.48
CA ALA A 260 3.34 20.44 -2.47
C ALA A 260 3.46 19.76 -1.09
N TRP A 261 3.54 20.58 -0.07
CA TRP A 261 3.56 20.16 1.33
C TRP A 261 2.26 20.62 1.97
N LEU A 262 1.51 19.68 2.53
CA LEU A 262 0.27 19.95 3.25
C LEU A 262 0.54 19.70 4.73
N TYR A 263 0.01 20.56 5.57
CA TYR A 263 0.29 20.58 7.01
C TYR A 263 -0.96 20.19 7.81
N ALA A 264 -0.76 19.49 8.92
CA ALA A 264 -1.81 19.08 9.84
C ALA A 264 -2.20 20.20 10.81
N ILE A 265 -2.69 21.34 10.30
CA ILE A 265 -2.99 22.55 11.11
C ILE A 265 -4.01 22.23 12.20
N ASP A 266 -5.04 21.45 11.90
CA ASP A 266 -6.11 21.07 12.82
C ASP A 266 -5.86 19.70 13.50
N GLY A 267 -4.61 19.22 13.49
CA GLY A 267 -4.20 17.97 14.13
C GLY A 267 -4.54 16.70 13.34
N TYR A 268 -4.98 16.82 12.10
CA TYR A 268 -5.23 15.66 11.23
C TYR A 268 -4.86 15.92 9.77
N LEU A 269 -4.65 14.83 9.03
CA LEU A 269 -4.50 14.80 7.57
C LEU A 269 -5.35 13.68 7.00
N VAL A 270 -5.97 13.96 5.87
CA VAL A 270 -6.66 12.98 5.03
C VAL A 270 -6.11 13.08 3.61
N HIS A 271 -5.91 11.96 2.95
CA HIS A 271 -5.56 11.96 1.54
C HIS A 271 -6.14 10.74 0.81
N THR A 272 -6.33 10.86 -0.49
CA THR A 272 -6.78 9.78 -1.38
C THR A 272 -5.96 9.81 -2.68
N ASN A 273 -6.56 9.61 -3.85
CA ASN A 273 -5.82 9.43 -5.09
C ASN A 273 -6.02 10.59 -6.09
N HIS A 274 -5.93 11.82 -5.64
CA HIS A 274 -5.96 13.01 -6.49
C HIS A 274 -5.20 14.15 -5.81
N TYR A 275 -4.70 15.09 -6.57
CA TYR A 275 -4.02 16.25 -6.02
C TYR A 275 -5.01 17.21 -5.36
N THR A 276 -4.78 17.53 -4.09
CA THR A 276 -5.59 18.47 -3.31
C THR A 276 -5.00 19.88 -3.30
N ALA A 277 -3.66 20.01 -3.41
CA ALA A 277 -3.01 21.30 -3.49
C ALA A 277 -3.24 21.95 -4.87
N ASP A 278 -3.73 23.18 -4.91
CA ASP A 278 -4.08 23.91 -6.14
C ASP A 278 -2.95 23.88 -7.18
N LYS A 279 -1.70 24.15 -6.75
CA LYS A 279 -0.55 24.16 -7.66
C LYS A 279 -0.24 22.79 -8.26
N MET A 280 -0.72 21.70 -7.66
CA MET A 280 -0.47 20.33 -8.09
C MET A 280 -1.58 19.79 -9.00
N GLN A 281 -2.78 20.33 -8.98
CA GLN A 281 -3.92 19.85 -9.80
C GLN A 281 -3.61 19.82 -11.29
N ARG A 282 -2.75 20.72 -11.79
CA ARG A 282 -2.30 20.72 -13.20
C ARG A 282 -1.51 19.47 -13.60
N TYR A 283 -1.00 18.71 -12.64
CA TYR A 283 -0.28 17.46 -12.87
C TYR A 283 -1.21 16.24 -12.92
N GLU A 284 -2.49 16.39 -12.64
CA GLU A 284 -3.46 15.29 -12.71
C GLU A 284 -3.60 14.77 -14.15
N SER A 285 -3.28 13.49 -14.39
CA SER A 285 -3.39 12.87 -15.73
C SER A 285 -4.82 12.67 -16.17
N TYR A 286 -5.73 12.40 -15.23
CA TYR A 286 -7.11 12.00 -15.52
C TYR A 286 -8.13 12.77 -14.66
N PRO A 287 -8.25 14.09 -14.82
CA PRO A 287 -9.11 14.92 -13.96
C PRO A 287 -10.60 14.53 -14.03
N SER A 288 -11.04 13.88 -15.12
CA SER A 288 -12.42 13.38 -15.24
C SER A 288 -12.70 12.09 -14.48
N SER A 289 -11.67 11.37 -13.99
CA SER A 289 -11.80 10.06 -13.36
C SER A 289 -11.58 10.07 -11.83
N ILE A 290 -11.31 11.24 -11.23
CA ILE A 290 -11.03 11.38 -9.79
C ILE A 290 -12.27 11.41 -8.89
N SER A 291 -13.48 11.36 -9.42
CA SER A 291 -14.73 11.56 -8.66
C SER A 291 -14.85 10.63 -7.43
N CYS A 292 -14.49 9.35 -7.58
CA CYS A 292 -14.48 8.41 -6.47
C CYS A 292 -13.44 8.79 -5.40
N SER A 293 -12.28 9.31 -5.82
CA SER A 293 -11.23 9.78 -4.92
C SER A 293 -11.68 11.01 -4.13
N VAL A 294 -12.22 12.01 -4.83
CA VAL A 294 -12.78 13.23 -4.22
C VAL A 294 -13.89 12.90 -3.21
N PHE A 295 -14.77 11.95 -3.57
CA PHE A 295 -15.83 11.52 -2.65
C PHE A 295 -15.26 10.89 -1.38
N ARG A 296 -14.30 9.94 -1.48
CA ARG A 296 -13.69 9.29 -0.30
C ARG A 296 -12.93 10.28 0.58
N TYR A 297 -12.23 11.23 -0.04
CA TYR A 297 -11.55 12.30 0.66
C TYR A 297 -12.51 13.11 1.54
N ASN A 298 -13.56 13.69 0.93
CA ASN A 298 -14.55 14.47 1.66
C ASN A 298 -15.33 13.65 2.71
N ARG A 299 -15.54 12.34 2.44
CA ARG A 299 -16.20 11.45 3.42
C ARG A 299 -15.29 11.19 4.63
N ALA A 300 -14.01 10.93 4.41
CA ALA A 300 -13.06 10.72 5.49
C ALA A 300 -12.85 11.99 6.32
N LEU A 301 -12.77 13.17 5.69
CA LEU A 301 -12.72 14.46 6.40
C LEU A 301 -13.89 14.59 7.37
N ARG A 302 -15.14 14.48 6.90
CA ARG A 302 -16.32 14.57 7.78
C ARG A 302 -16.29 13.56 8.92
N LEU A 303 -15.84 12.32 8.66
CA LEU A 303 -15.79 11.29 9.70
C LEU A 303 -14.73 11.58 10.77
N ILE A 304 -13.64 12.25 10.43
CA ILE A 304 -12.62 12.68 11.40
C ILE A 304 -13.10 13.93 12.14
N GLU A 305 -13.62 14.93 11.44
CA GLU A 305 -14.12 16.18 12.02
C GLU A 305 -15.22 15.93 13.07
N ASP A 306 -16.10 14.96 12.81
CA ASP A 306 -17.16 14.55 13.76
C ASP A 306 -16.62 13.91 15.05
N GLN A 307 -15.33 13.56 15.12
CA GLN A 307 -14.70 12.81 16.22
C GLN A 307 -13.49 13.51 16.85
N LEU A 308 -13.20 14.76 16.48
CA LEU A 308 -12.05 15.49 17.02
C LEU A 308 -12.05 15.48 18.56
N GLY A 309 -10.89 15.21 19.17
CA GLY A 309 -10.73 15.07 20.62
C GLY A 309 -11.17 13.70 21.19
N SER A 310 -11.67 12.79 20.35
CA SER A 310 -12.13 11.46 20.78
C SER A 310 -11.74 10.34 19.80
N VAL A 311 -10.82 10.60 18.88
CA VAL A 311 -10.37 9.62 17.90
C VAL A 311 -9.63 8.48 18.60
N THR A 312 -9.99 7.25 18.24
CA THR A 312 -9.38 6.00 18.76
C THR A 312 -8.96 5.07 17.63
N VAL A 313 -8.18 4.04 17.94
CA VAL A 313 -7.91 2.96 17.00
C VAL A 313 -9.21 2.33 16.50
N ASP A 314 -10.21 2.15 17.35
CA ASP A 314 -11.48 1.50 16.97
C ASP A 314 -12.36 2.44 16.13
N SER A 315 -12.33 3.75 16.38
CA SER A 315 -13.03 4.70 15.52
C SER A 315 -12.38 4.79 14.13
N LEU A 316 -11.05 4.69 14.01
CA LEU A 316 -10.36 4.59 12.73
C LEU A 316 -10.70 3.27 12.00
N LYS A 317 -10.82 2.13 12.72
CA LYS A 317 -11.30 0.88 12.10
C LYS A 317 -12.71 1.05 11.52
N THR A 318 -13.57 1.78 12.22
CA THR A 318 -14.93 2.10 11.76
C THR A 318 -14.92 3.00 10.53
N LEU A 319 -14.08 4.05 10.52
CA LEU A 319 -13.89 4.92 9.36
C LEU A 319 -13.41 4.13 8.14
N LEU A 320 -12.39 3.29 8.30
CA LEU A 320 -11.87 2.45 7.21
C LEU A 320 -12.91 1.45 6.67
N ALA A 321 -13.92 1.09 7.47
CA ALA A 321 -15.02 0.21 7.10
C ALA A 321 -16.24 0.94 6.51
N ASP A 322 -16.20 2.28 6.31
CA ASP A 322 -17.32 3.07 5.81
C ASP A 322 -17.77 2.64 4.41
N HIS A 323 -19.09 2.52 4.24
CA HIS A 323 -19.72 2.04 3.01
C HIS A 323 -20.55 3.09 2.26
N VAL A 324 -20.54 4.33 2.69
CA VAL A 324 -21.26 5.39 1.96
C VAL A 324 -20.67 5.48 0.54
N ASN A 325 -21.54 5.48 -0.47
CA ASN A 325 -21.22 5.40 -1.90
C ASN A 325 -20.65 4.02 -2.37
N LYS A 326 -20.95 2.92 -1.69
CA LYS A 326 -20.58 1.57 -2.15
C LYS A 326 -21.04 1.35 -3.61
N PRO A 327 -20.23 0.75 -4.51
CA PRO A 327 -18.97 0.03 -4.24
C PRO A 327 -17.73 0.92 -4.12
N GLY A 328 -17.76 2.18 -4.55
CA GLY A 328 -16.66 3.12 -4.53
C GLY A 328 -16.50 3.89 -3.22
N SER A 329 -16.77 3.25 -2.08
CA SER A 329 -16.64 3.78 -0.71
C SER A 329 -15.21 3.71 -0.19
N ILE A 330 -14.96 4.19 1.04
CA ILE A 330 -13.68 4.03 1.76
C ILE A 330 -13.35 2.54 1.90
N CYS A 331 -14.30 1.71 2.37
CA CYS A 331 -14.22 0.27 2.24
C CYS A 331 -14.75 -0.11 0.85
N ARG A 332 -13.87 -0.24 -0.12
CA ARG A 332 -14.22 -0.52 -1.51
C ARG A 332 -14.62 -1.98 -1.72
N HIS A 333 -15.59 -2.18 -2.60
CA HIS A 333 -16.04 -3.51 -2.98
C HIS A 333 -15.96 -3.73 -4.48
N ALA A 334 -15.65 -4.95 -4.89
CA ALA A 334 -15.63 -5.36 -6.28
C ALA A 334 -16.98 -5.13 -6.97
N VAL A 335 -16.94 -4.74 -8.23
CA VAL A 335 -18.10 -4.66 -9.12
C VAL A 335 -18.13 -5.89 -10.01
N SER A 336 -19.27 -6.60 -10.04
CA SER A 336 -19.43 -7.77 -10.91
C SER A 336 -19.51 -7.35 -12.39
N GLY A 337 -19.00 -8.22 -13.29
CA GLY A 337 -19.08 -8.01 -14.73
C GLY A 337 -17.96 -7.14 -15.33
N MET A 338 -17.06 -6.61 -14.53
CA MET A 338 -15.84 -5.94 -15.02
C MET A 338 -14.76 -6.98 -15.37
N HIS A 339 -13.83 -6.58 -16.25
CA HIS A 339 -12.64 -7.39 -16.50
C HIS A 339 -11.83 -7.56 -15.20
N PRO A 340 -11.28 -8.75 -14.88
CA PRO A 340 -10.59 -8.99 -13.60
C PRO A 340 -9.45 -8.03 -13.27
N LEU A 341 -8.76 -7.47 -14.26
CA LEU A 341 -7.71 -6.47 -14.06
C LEU A 341 -8.26 -5.06 -13.75
N ASP A 342 -9.52 -4.80 -14.09
CA ASP A 342 -10.19 -3.52 -13.85
C ASP A 342 -11.00 -3.53 -12.54
N VAL A 343 -11.14 -4.71 -11.90
CA VAL A 343 -11.81 -4.81 -10.60
C VAL A 343 -10.86 -4.36 -9.50
N SER A 344 -11.35 -3.46 -8.64
CA SER A 344 -10.63 -3.01 -7.44
C SER A 344 -11.52 -3.17 -6.21
N GLU A 345 -10.94 -3.69 -5.14
CA GLU A 345 -11.56 -3.77 -3.81
C GLU A 345 -10.50 -3.56 -2.73
N THR A 346 -10.91 -3.22 -1.50
CA THR A 346 -9.97 -3.11 -0.38
C THR A 346 -9.35 -4.47 -0.09
N ILE A 347 -8.02 -4.56 -0.26
CA ILE A 347 -7.24 -5.80 -0.14
C ILE A 347 -6.50 -5.92 1.18
N PHE A 348 -6.17 -4.83 1.82
CA PHE A 348 -5.69 -4.79 3.20
C PHE A 348 -5.97 -3.43 3.83
N SER A 349 -5.92 -3.40 5.16
CA SER A 349 -5.96 -2.16 5.94
C SER A 349 -4.91 -2.22 7.04
N VAL A 350 -4.33 -1.06 7.38
CA VAL A 350 -3.40 -0.92 8.50
C VAL A 350 -3.73 0.32 9.32
N ILE A 351 -3.45 0.24 10.63
CA ILE A 351 -3.41 1.40 11.53
C ILE A 351 -2.11 1.30 12.31
N TYR A 352 -1.29 2.32 12.21
CA TYR A 352 -0.04 2.44 12.95
C TYR A 352 -0.26 3.36 14.15
N ASP A 353 0.02 2.86 15.36
CA ASP A 353 0.14 3.62 16.60
C ASP A 353 1.62 3.99 16.78
N LEU A 354 1.96 5.23 16.45
CA LEU A 354 3.34 5.70 16.46
C LEU A 354 3.84 5.91 17.90
N THR A 355 2.94 6.23 18.82
CA THR A 355 3.25 6.44 20.24
C THR A 355 3.62 5.13 20.92
N HIS A 356 2.90 4.07 20.62
CA HIS A 356 3.16 2.75 21.21
C HIS A 356 4.02 1.82 20.34
N LEU A 357 4.36 2.23 19.10
CA LEU A 357 5.10 1.44 18.10
C LEU A 357 4.35 0.13 17.77
N GLU A 358 3.06 0.25 17.54
CA GLU A 358 2.17 -0.87 17.24
C GLU A 358 1.60 -0.75 15.82
N ALA A 359 1.32 -1.89 15.20
CA ALA A 359 0.64 -1.99 13.93
C ALA A 359 -0.59 -2.89 14.07
N HIS A 360 -1.76 -2.37 13.74
CA HIS A 360 -2.97 -3.15 13.56
C HIS A 360 -3.11 -3.44 12.07
N VAL A 361 -3.14 -4.70 11.69
CA VAL A 361 -3.10 -5.14 10.29
C VAL A 361 -4.27 -6.06 10.00
N LEU A 362 -4.87 -5.88 8.83
CA LEU A 362 -6.01 -6.66 8.39
C LEU A 362 -5.81 -7.10 6.93
N LYS A 363 -6.05 -8.38 6.65
CA LYS A 363 -6.09 -8.94 5.28
C LYS A 363 -7.52 -8.88 4.75
N GLY A 364 -7.73 -8.23 3.60
CA GLY A 364 -9.04 -8.10 2.95
C GLY A 364 -9.79 -6.83 3.38
N LYS A 365 -11.09 -6.88 3.35
CA LYS A 365 -11.97 -5.73 3.62
C LYS A 365 -12.19 -5.50 5.12
N PRO A 366 -12.06 -4.27 5.64
CA PRO A 366 -12.24 -3.99 7.07
C PRO A 366 -13.64 -4.29 7.61
N CYS A 367 -14.67 -4.30 6.77
CA CYS A 367 -16.03 -4.66 7.15
C CYS A 367 -16.25 -6.15 7.41
N SER A 368 -15.34 -7.04 7.02
CA SER A 368 -15.56 -8.50 7.07
C SER A 368 -14.36 -9.32 7.51
N SER A 369 -13.23 -8.67 7.81
CA SER A 369 -11.99 -9.35 8.19
C SER A 369 -11.59 -9.02 9.64
N THR A 370 -10.57 -9.73 10.16
CA THR A 370 -10.14 -9.60 11.55
C THR A 370 -8.80 -8.86 11.61
N TRP A 371 -8.70 -7.88 12.49
CA TRP A 371 -7.49 -7.15 12.80
C TRP A 371 -6.53 -7.99 13.65
N VAL A 372 -5.24 -7.88 13.34
CA VAL A 372 -4.15 -8.49 14.10
C VAL A 372 -3.19 -7.40 14.54
N LYS A 373 -2.83 -7.40 15.81
CA LYS A 373 -1.90 -6.43 16.39
C LYS A 373 -0.48 -6.99 16.43
N HIS A 374 0.49 -6.18 16.03
CA HIS A 374 1.92 -6.42 16.12
C HIS A 374 2.58 -5.27 16.88
N SER A 375 3.72 -5.50 17.54
CA SER A 375 4.45 -4.46 18.28
C SER A 375 5.94 -4.53 17.96
N LEU A 376 6.58 -3.36 17.77
CA LEU A 376 8.04 -3.20 17.70
C LEU A 376 8.66 -3.03 19.09
N LYS A 377 7.86 -2.80 20.13
CA LYS A 377 8.33 -2.85 21.52
C LYS A 377 8.53 -4.31 21.91
N LYS A 378 9.68 -4.59 22.50
CA LYS A 378 9.99 -5.90 23.10
C LYS A 378 9.31 -6.03 24.46
#